data_834c2b8723fcd580a0adb1994d2b8b9c
#
_entry.id   834c2b8723fcd580a0adb1994d2b8b9c
#
_cell.length_a   1.000
_cell.length_b   1.000
_cell.length_c   1.000
_cell.angle_alpha   90.00
_cell.angle_beta   90.00
_cell.angle_gamma   90.00
#
_symmetry.space_group_name_H-M   'P 1'
#
loop_
_entity.id
_entity.type
_entity.pdbx_description
1 polymer ?
#
loop_
_entity_poly.entity_id
_entity_poly.type
_entity_poly.pdbx_seq_one_letter_code
_entity_poly.pdbx_strand_id
1 'polypeptide(L)'
;MQSRIQGTKHAIKFISGFVLAVLKVRSSNLSKIAVAFETSVECLSTYRQIQRFLDNLRTVKIDYLGLLKMSGRLKVVIDRTEWKFGKVWINILTVSVVYRRVAIPLIWQTVNQKGNAKAVAHRQIIQRLIAEIGSGRIKEIYGDREFASRELFSFLLAERIDFRIRLKASCLADGRSFKTRWRNLSERVKLRGKVKVEVFGLNLYVSCVKLKKAGRTEYLIVASGEQSKDALAEYKVRWAIETLWAAA
;
A
#
# COMPACT_ATOMS: atom_id res chain seq x y z
N MET A 1 -18.10 -9.38 23.75
CA MET A 1 -16.89 -8.77 23.14
C MET A 1 -16.25 -9.81 22.24
N GLN A 2 -16.37 -9.70 20.92
CA GLN A 2 -15.71 -10.66 20.03
C GLN A 2 -14.18 -10.52 20.21
N SER A 3 -13.49 -11.67 20.33
CA SER A 3 -12.03 -11.68 20.41
C SER A 3 -11.44 -11.10 19.11
N ARG A 4 -10.55 -10.11 19.21
CA ARG A 4 -9.86 -9.49 18.08
C ARG A 4 -8.85 -10.42 17.41
N ILE A 5 -8.52 -11.51 18.08
CA ILE A 5 -7.65 -12.57 17.57
C ILE A 5 -8.44 -13.87 17.66
N GLN A 6 -8.64 -14.53 16.53
CA GLN A 6 -9.34 -15.79 16.42
C GLN A 6 -8.36 -16.89 16.09
N GLY A 7 -8.42 -17.97 16.85
CA GLY A 7 -7.55 -19.14 16.72
C GLY A 7 -7.66 -20.02 17.95
N THR A 8 -6.93 -21.14 17.97
CA THR A 8 -6.86 -21.99 19.15
C THR A 8 -6.09 -21.26 20.27
N LYS A 9 -6.41 -21.57 21.55
CA LYS A 9 -5.70 -21.00 22.70
C LYS A 9 -4.17 -21.17 22.57
N HIS A 10 -3.74 -22.32 22.05
CA HIS A 10 -2.33 -22.61 21.80
C HIS A 10 -1.72 -21.66 20.76
N ALA A 11 -2.38 -21.49 19.62
CA ALA A 11 -1.91 -20.60 18.56
C ALA A 11 -1.86 -19.12 19.02
N ILE A 12 -2.86 -18.68 19.78
CA ILE A 12 -2.89 -17.31 20.33
C ILE A 12 -1.75 -17.10 21.34
N LYS A 13 -1.50 -18.07 22.25
CA LYS A 13 -0.38 -18.01 23.19
C LYS A 13 0.96 -17.99 22.46
N PHE A 14 1.10 -18.83 21.43
CA PHE A 14 2.32 -18.91 20.64
C PHE A 14 2.62 -17.61 19.88
N ILE A 15 1.62 -17.03 19.17
CA ILE A 15 1.82 -15.76 18.46
C ILE A 15 2.16 -14.62 19.41
N SER A 16 1.58 -14.60 20.61
CA SER A 16 1.91 -13.59 21.63
C SER A 16 3.37 -13.67 22.05
N GLY A 17 3.86 -14.89 22.34
CA GLY A 17 5.27 -15.14 22.67
C GLY A 17 6.21 -14.79 21.49
N PHE A 18 5.81 -15.16 20.26
CA PHE A 18 6.55 -14.83 19.06
C PHE A 18 6.71 -13.32 18.87
N VAL A 19 5.60 -12.56 18.99
CA VAL A 19 5.62 -11.09 18.86
C VAL A 19 6.51 -10.47 19.95
N LEU A 20 6.43 -10.91 21.19
CA LEU A 20 7.29 -10.43 22.28
C LEU A 20 8.76 -10.71 21.98
N ALA A 21 9.11 -11.90 21.50
CA ALA A 21 10.47 -12.25 21.14
C ALA A 21 10.99 -11.39 19.99
N VAL A 22 10.18 -11.14 18.93
CA VAL A 22 10.53 -10.24 17.83
C VAL A 22 10.80 -8.81 18.35
N LEU A 23 9.96 -8.29 19.22
CA LEU A 23 10.14 -6.96 19.82
C LEU A 23 11.42 -6.87 20.66
N LYS A 24 11.78 -7.93 21.39
CA LYS A 24 13.03 -8.00 22.18
C LYS A 24 14.26 -7.99 21.29
N VAL A 25 14.30 -8.82 20.25
CA VAL A 25 15.48 -8.95 19.38
C VAL A 25 15.55 -7.91 18.29
N ARG A 26 14.44 -7.26 17.95
CA ARG A 26 14.33 -6.29 16.84
C ARG A 26 14.90 -6.83 15.54
N SER A 27 14.60 -8.10 15.23
CA SER A 27 15.14 -8.81 14.06
C SER A 27 14.13 -9.85 13.59
N SER A 28 14.07 -10.08 12.28
CA SER A 28 13.31 -11.17 11.67
C SER A 28 14.08 -12.50 11.62
N ASN A 29 15.31 -12.55 12.13
CA ASN A 29 16.10 -13.77 12.17
C ASN A 29 15.52 -14.76 13.17
N LEU A 30 14.98 -15.89 12.65
CA LEU A 30 14.27 -16.89 13.46
C LEU A 30 15.15 -17.53 14.55
N SER A 31 16.46 -17.67 14.32
CA SER A 31 17.37 -18.21 15.33
C SER A 31 17.50 -17.24 16.52
N LYS A 32 17.62 -15.94 16.25
CA LYS A 32 17.63 -14.91 17.32
C LYS A 32 16.31 -14.88 18.08
N ILE A 33 15.20 -14.99 17.35
CA ILE A 33 13.85 -15.01 17.94
C ILE A 33 13.69 -16.24 18.83
N ALA A 34 14.15 -17.42 18.38
CA ALA A 34 14.07 -18.65 19.16
C ALA A 34 14.83 -18.57 20.49
N VAL A 35 15.99 -17.90 20.52
CA VAL A 35 16.76 -17.65 21.76
C VAL A 35 16.01 -16.74 22.72
N ALA A 36 15.31 -15.72 22.19
CA ALA A 36 14.57 -14.74 23.01
C ALA A 36 13.15 -15.19 23.38
N PHE A 37 12.72 -16.35 22.88
CA PHE A 37 11.39 -16.88 23.16
C PHE A 37 11.32 -17.39 24.60
N GLU A 38 10.41 -16.85 25.38
CA GLU A 38 10.23 -17.27 26.79
C GLU A 38 9.54 -18.63 26.87
N THR A 39 10.35 -19.68 26.94
CA THR A 39 9.88 -21.05 27.03
C THR A 39 10.92 -21.92 27.75
N SER A 40 10.47 -23.00 28.37
CA SER A 40 11.34 -24.06 28.94
C SER A 40 11.84 -25.04 27.86
N VAL A 41 11.41 -24.86 26.61
CA VAL A 41 11.79 -25.74 25.49
C VAL A 41 13.15 -25.34 24.95
N GLU A 42 13.96 -26.32 24.56
CA GLU A 42 15.27 -26.12 23.95
C GLU A 42 15.19 -25.22 22.70
N CYS A 43 16.20 -24.36 22.49
CA CYS A 43 16.24 -23.36 21.43
C CYS A 43 16.00 -23.95 20.03
N LEU A 44 16.63 -25.10 19.71
CA LEU A 44 16.46 -25.76 18.40
C LEU A 44 15.02 -26.26 18.19
N SER A 45 14.41 -26.78 19.22
CA SER A 45 13.00 -27.20 19.22
C SER A 45 12.07 -26.02 19.08
N THR A 46 12.35 -24.89 19.76
CA THR A 46 11.63 -23.64 19.63
C THR A 46 11.74 -23.08 18.20
N TYR A 47 12.93 -23.10 17.60
CA TYR A 47 13.13 -22.69 16.22
C TYR A 47 12.25 -23.48 15.24
N ARG A 48 12.22 -24.82 15.39
CA ARG A 48 11.36 -25.69 14.57
C ARG A 48 9.85 -25.44 14.82
N GLN A 49 9.48 -25.10 16.05
CA GLN A 49 8.09 -24.70 16.36
C GLN A 49 7.72 -23.39 15.68
N ILE A 50 8.61 -22.40 15.67
CA ILE A 50 8.40 -21.13 14.95
C ILE A 50 8.20 -21.38 13.46
N GLN A 51 9.06 -22.19 12.83
CA GLN A 51 8.92 -22.53 11.40
C GLN A 51 7.55 -23.14 11.13
N ARG A 52 7.17 -24.20 11.85
CA ARG A 52 5.85 -24.87 11.69
C ARG A 52 4.69 -23.92 11.94
N PHE A 53 4.81 -23.01 12.90
CA PHE A 53 3.79 -22.02 13.16
C PHE A 53 3.64 -21.04 11.99
N LEU A 54 4.73 -20.54 11.43
CA LEU A 54 4.72 -19.65 10.28
C LEU A 54 4.14 -20.32 9.02
N ASP A 55 4.44 -21.59 8.80
CA ASP A 55 3.87 -22.38 7.69
C ASP A 55 2.34 -22.52 7.83
N ASN A 56 1.85 -22.57 9.08
CA ASN A 56 0.43 -22.72 9.41
C ASN A 56 -0.25 -21.42 9.89
N LEU A 57 0.36 -20.26 9.66
CA LEU A 57 -0.14 -18.96 10.15
C LEU A 57 -1.58 -18.62 9.69
N ARG A 58 -2.06 -19.24 8.61
CA ARG A 58 -3.43 -19.10 8.09
C ARG A 58 -4.53 -19.48 9.10
N THR A 59 -4.17 -20.23 10.15
CA THR A 59 -5.11 -20.66 11.20
C THR A 59 -5.45 -19.56 12.20
N VAL A 60 -4.70 -18.46 12.21
CA VAL A 60 -4.94 -17.31 13.09
C VAL A 60 -5.44 -16.12 12.28
N LYS A 61 -6.64 -15.64 12.62
CA LYS A 61 -7.19 -14.40 12.05
C LYS A 61 -7.04 -13.27 13.05
N ILE A 62 -6.46 -12.16 12.60
CA ILE A 62 -6.21 -10.97 13.42
C ILE A 62 -7.02 -9.81 12.85
N ASP A 63 -7.93 -9.26 13.65
CA ASP A 63 -8.63 -8.01 13.34
C ASP A 63 -7.73 -6.82 13.70
N TYR A 64 -6.81 -6.50 12.79
CA TYR A 64 -5.89 -5.36 12.95
C TYR A 64 -6.60 -4.03 13.13
N LEU A 65 -7.69 -3.80 12.38
CA LEU A 65 -8.42 -2.54 12.44
C LEU A 65 -9.11 -2.36 13.79
N GLY A 66 -9.65 -3.45 14.32
CA GLY A 66 -10.24 -3.43 15.64
C GLY A 66 -9.21 -3.32 16.77
N LEU A 67 -8.05 -3.98 16.65
CA LEU A 67 -6.95 -3.82 17.60
C LEU A 67 -6.44 -2.39 17.68
N LEU A 68 -6.30 -1.72 16.54
CA LEU A 68 -5.85 -0.33 16.43
C LEU A 68 -6.98 0.67 16.72
N LYS A 69 -8.19 0.19 17.03
CA LYS A 69 -9.39 1.02 17.25
C LYS A 69 -9.65 1.99 16.09
N MET A 70 -9.40 1.54 14.86
CA MET A 70 -9.61 2.33 13.66
C MET A 70 -11.08 2.32 13.28
N SER A 71 -11.77 3.42 13.54
CA SER A 71 -13.15 3.67 13.14
C SER A 71 -13.21 4.58 11.91
N GLY A 72 -14.34 4.57 11.20
CA GLY A 72 -14.59 5.45 10.05
C GLY A 72 -13.89 5.00 8.77
N ARG A 73 -13.79 5.94 7.82
CA ARG A 73 -13.22 5.69 6.49
C ARG A 73 -11.69 5.75 6.52
N LEU A 74 -11.06 4.80 5.84
CA LEU A 74 -9.63 4.54 5.89
C LEU A 74 -8.92 5.15 4.68
N LYS A 75 -7.72 5.69 4.91
CA LYS A 75 -6.76 6.03 3.87
C LYS A 75 -5.90 4.80 3.59
N VAL A 76 -5.84 4.39 2.34
CA VAL A 76 -5.20 3.17 1.90
C VAL A 76 -4.07 3.49 0.93
N VAL A 77 -2.93 2.84 1.09
CA VAL A 77 -1.81 2.92 0.15
C VAL A 77 -1.64 1.58 -0.53
N ILE A 78 -1.54 1.60 -1.86
CA ILE A 78 -1.12 0.45 -2.66
C ILE A 78 0.32 0.68 -3.11
N ASP A 79 1.17 -0.33 -2.91
CA ASP A 79 2.58 -0.26 -3.30
C ASP A 79 3.11 -1.65 -3.65
N ARG A 80 4.22 -1.69 -4.37
CA ARG A 80 4.90 -2.91 -4.75
C ARG A 80 6.36 -2.84 -4.35
N THR A 81 6.85 -3.88 -3.71
CA THR A 81 8.26 -4.04 -3.41
C THR A 81 8.85 -5.23 -4.14
N GLU A 82 10.11 -5.15 -4.48
CA GLU A 82 10.88 -6.21 -5.12
C GLU A 82 12.03 -6.60 -4.22
N TRP A 83 12.09 -7.87 -3.86
CA TRP A 83 13.19 -8.44 -3.10
C TRP A 83 13.93 -9.48 -3.93
N LYS A 84 15.25 -9.45 -3.87
CA LYS A 84 16.08 -10.48 -4.48
C LYS A 84 16.55 -11.45 -3.40
N PHE A 85 16.09 -12.66 -3.48
CA PHE A 85 16.52 -13.75 -2.60
C PHE A 85 17.36 -14.76 -3.39
N GLY A 86 18.67 -14.72 -3.28
CA GLY A 86 19.57 -15.48 -4.11
C GLY A 86 19.40 -15.15 -5.60
N LYS A 87 18.97 -16.13 -6.40
CA LYS A 87 18.64 -15.96 -7.83
C LYS A 87 17.17 -15.63 -8.09
N VAL A 88 16.32 -15.68 -7.06
CA VAL A 88 14.88 -15.51 -7.19
C VAL A 88 14.48 -14.06 -6.87
N TRP A 89 13.64 -13.48 -7.72
CA TRP A 89 12.99 -12.20 -7.47
C TRP A 89 11.60 -12.43 -6.88
N ILE A 90 11.36 -11.86 -5.73
CA ILE A 90 10.07 -11.89 -5.06
C ILE A 90 9.46 -10.50 -5.19
N ASN A 91 8.35 -10.41 -5.91
CA ASN A 91 7.55 -9.19 -6.01
C ASN A 91 6.36 -9.31 -5.08
N ILE A 92 6.18 -8.37 -4.20
CA ILE A 92 5.06 -8.33 -3.26
C ILE A 92 4.25 -7.06 -3.54
N LEU A 93 3.02 -7.26 -3.98
CA LEU A 93 2.02 -6.21 -4.08
C LEU A 93 1.28 -6.12 -2.74
N THR A 94 1.26 -4.94 -2.14
CA THR A 94 0.75 -4.73 -0.79
C THR A 94 -0.30 -3.63 -0.77
N VAL A 95 -1.36 -3.84 -0.01
CA VAL A 95 -2.36 -2.84 0.34
C VAL A 95 -2.29 -2.61 1.83
N SER A 96 -2.02 -1.37 2.22
CA SER A 96 -1.78 -0.96 3.60
C SER A 96 -2.74 0.15 4.00
N VAL A 97 -3.17 0.15 5.26
CA VAL A 97 -3.89 1.27 5.85
C VAL A 97 -2.91 2.25 6.50
N VAL A 98 -3.18 3.55 6.35
CA VAL A 98 -2.35 4.57 6.98
C VAL A 98 -2.87 4.90 8.37
N TYR A 99 -2.05 4.64 9.37
CA TYR A 99 -2.33 4.94 10.77
C TYR A 99 -1.18 5.75 11.37
N ARG A 100 -1.46 6.97 11.85
CA ARG A 100 -0.46 7.85 12.48
C ARG A 100 0.83 8.02 11.66
N ARG A 101 0.70 8.19 10.34
CA ARG A 101 1.80 8.33 9.35
C ARG A 101 2.61 7.06 9.08
N VAL A 102 2.17 5.92 9.56
CA VAL A 102 2.76 4.61 9.28
C VAL A 102 1.78 3.80 8.43
N ALA A 103 2.28 3.08 7.44
CA ALA A 103 1.47 2.14 6.68
C ALA A 103 1.49 0.77 7.37
N ILE A 104 0.31 0.22 7.62
CA ILE A 104 0.13 -1.11 8.21
C ILE A 104 -0.44 -2.01 7.14
N PRO A 105 0.27 -3.08 6.72
CA PRO A 105 -0.19 -4.00 5.70
C PRO A 105 -1.48 -4.69 6.14
N LEU A 106 -2.49 -4.69 5.28
CA LEU A 106 -3.72 -5.45 5.48
C LEU A 106 -3.75 -6.68 4.59
N ILE A 107 -3.43 -6.50 3.32
CA ILE A 107 -3.47 -7.55 2.31
C ILE A 107 -2.21 -7.46 1.47
N TRP A 108 -1.65 -8.60 1.14
CA TRP A 108 -0.53 -8.71 0.21
C TRP A 108 -0.66 -9.94 -0.67
N GLN A 109 0.01 -9.92 -1.79
CA GLN A 109 0.16 -11.06 -2.69
C GLN A 109 1.50 -11.04 -3.39
N THR A 110 2.09 -12.20 -3.60
CA THR A 110 3.27 -12.34 -4.44
C THR A 110 2.86 -12.28 -5.91
N VAL A 111 3.64 -11.60 -6.72
CA VAL A 111 3.44 -11.48 -8.17
C VAL A 111 4.64 -12.10 -8.87
N ASN A 112 4.44 -13.21 -9.57
CA ASN A 112 5.50 -13.99 -10.20
C ASN A 112 6.11 -13.37 -11.47
N GLN A 113 5.95 -12.06 -11.71
CA GLN A 113 6.40 -11.41 -12.93
C GLN A 113 7.45 -10.34 -12.64
N LYS A 114 8.59 -10.42 -13.36
CA LYS A 114 9.52 -9.30 -13.50
C LYS A 114 8.79 -8.13 -14.16
N GLY A 115 8.95 -6.93 -13.58
CA GLY A 115 8.33 -5.72 -14.11
C GLY A 115 7.00 -5.35 -13.46
N ASN A 116 6.30 -4.38 -14.04
CA ASN A 116 5.04 -3.87 -13.50
C ASN A 116 3.99 -4.98 -13.41
N ALA A 117 3.39 -5.14 -12.23
CA ALA A 117 2.22 -6.01 -12.08
C ALA A 117 1.15 -5.55 -13.08
N LYS A 118 0.47 -6.51 -13.69
CA LYS A 118 -0.61 -6.18 -14.65
C LYS A 118 -1.73 -5.44 -13.90
N ALA A 119 -2.39 -4.50 -14.57
CA ALA A 119 -3.52 -3.74 -14.04
C ALA A 119 -4.61 -4.64 -13.42
N VAL A 120 -4.75 -5.85 -13.94
CA VAL A 120 -5.63 -6.90 -13.39
C VAL A 120 -5.27 -7.25 -11.94
N ALA A 121 -3.97 -7.43 -11.64
CA ALA A 121 -3.54 -7.75 -10.28
C ALA A 121 -3.80 -6.57 -9.31
N HIS A 122 -3.62 -5.34 -9.77
CA HIS A 122 -3.95 -4.14 -9.00
C HIS A 122 -5.44 -4.08 -8.63
N ARG A 123 -6.31 -4.36 -9.60
CA ARG A 123 -7.75 -4.43 -9.38
C ARG A 123 -8.10 -5.56 -8.42
N GLN A 124 -7.57 -6.76 -8.64
CA GLN A 124 -7.88 -7.95 -7.83
C GLN A 124 -7.52 -7.74 -6.34
N ILE A 125 -6.37 -7.15 -6.03
CA ILE A 125 -6.00 -6.92 -4.62
C ILE A 125 -6.93 -5.91 -3.94
N ILE A 126 -7.39 -4.87 -4.67
CA ILE A 126 -8.37 -3.91 -4.15
C ILE A 126 -9.74 -4.57 -4.00
N GLN A 127 -10.16 -5.44 -4.93
CA GLN A 127 -11.39 -6.23 -4.78
C GLN A 127 -11.36 -7.10 -3.51
N ARG A 128 -10.22 -7.73 -3.20
CA ARG A 128 -10.04 -8.48 -1.95
C ARG A 128 -10.17 -7.57 -0.73
N LEU A 129 -9.58 -6.37 -0.77
CA LEU A 129 -9.76 -5.40 0.31
C LEU A 129 -11.22 -5.02 0.51
N ILE A 130 -11.94 -4.73 -0.58
CA ILE A 130 -13.38 -4.40 -0.55
C ILE A 130 -14.19 -5.55 0.04
N ALA A 131 -13.88 -6.79 -0.33
CA ALA A 131 -14.54 -7.96 0.22
C ALA A 131 -14.34 -8.13 1.74
N GLU A 132 -13.17 -7.70 2.28
CA GLU A 132 -12.89 -7.81 3.71
C GLU A 132 -13.49 -6.67 4.55
N ILE A 133 -13.44 -5.43 4.05
CA ILE A 133 -13.81 -4.27 4.87
C ILE A 133 -14.98 -3.45 4.34
N GLY A 134 -15.43 -3.71 3.12
CA GLY A 134 -16.46 -2.94 2.40
C GLY A 134 -15.89 -1.67 1.73
N SER A 135 -16.41 -1.34 0.53
CA SER A 135 -15.99 -0.12 -0.22
C SER A 135 -16.28 1.16 0.57
N GLY A 136 -17.40 1.21 1.29
CA GLY A 136 -17.79 2.37 2.13
C GLY A 136 -16.79 2.72 3.24
N ARG A 137 -15.94 1.79 3.66
CA ARG A 137 -14.87 2.04 4.62
C ARG A 137 -13.59 2.59 4.00
N ILE A 138 -13.46 2.57 2.69
CA ILE A 138 -12.30 3.13 2.00
C ILE A 138 -12.59 4.60 1.69
N LYS A 139 -11.79 5.50 2.23
CA LYS A 139 -11.90 6.93 1.92
C LYS A 139 -11.22 7.26 0.60
N GLU A 140 -9.96 6.89 0.50
CA GLU A 140 -9.09 7.23 -0.62
C GLU A 140 -8.00 6.17 -0.79
N ILE A 141 -7.59 5.91 -2.04
CA ILE A 141 -6.47 5.05 -2.37
C ILE A 141 -5.33 5.89 -2.93
N TYR A 142 -4.13 5.66 -2.40
CA TYR A 142 -2.89 6.33 -2.82
C TYR A 142 -1.98 5.32 -3.52
N GLY A 143 -1.43 5.69 -4.67
CA GLY A 143 -0.52 4.82 -5.42
C GLY A 143 0.51 5.61 -6.23
N ASP A 144 1.65 4.97 -6.54
CA ASP A 144 2.64 5.55 -7.44
C ASP A 144 2.21 5.37 -8.90
N ARG A 145 3.00 5.90 -9.81
CA ARG A 145 2.79 5.93 -11.27
C ARG A 145 2.63 4.56 -11.92
N GLU A 146 3.05 3.48 -11.29
CA GLU A 146 2.85 2.13 -11.80
C GLU A 146 1.39 1.68 -11.72
N PHE A 147 0.61 2.24 -10.80
CA PHE A 147 -0.80 1.95 -10.60
C PHE A 147 -1.72 2.76 -11.54
N ALA A 148 -1.16 3.70 -12.30
CA ALA A 148 -1.93 4.52 -13.22
C ALA A 148 -2.33 3.71 -14.46
N SER A 149 -3.57 3.26 -14.51
CA SER A 149 -4.16 2.54 -15.63
C SER A 149 -5.65 2.83 -15.77
N ARG A 150 -6.16 2.74 -17.02
CA ARG A 150 -7.59 2.86 -17.28
C ARG A 150 -8.40 1.88 -16.47
N GLU A 151 -7.95 0.63 -16.40
CA GLU A 151 -8.66 -0.46 -15.73
C GLU A 151 -8.83 -0.18 -14.22
N LEU A 152 -7.75 0.22 -13.54
CA LEU A 152 -7.85 0.52 -12.10
C LEU A 152 -8.71 1.77 -11.86
N PHE A 153 -8.53 2.83 -12.64
CA PHE A 153 -9.29 4.07 -12.47
C PHE A 153 -10.79 3.86 -12.72
N SER A 154 -11.16 3.15 -13.81
CA SER A 154 -12.56 2.82 -14.10
C SER A 154 -13.19 2.02 -12.95
N PHE A 155 -12.44 1.06 -12.41
CA PHE A 155 -12.89 0.24 -11.29
C PHE A 155 -13.12 1.09 -10.03
N LEU A 156 -12.15 1.95 -9.65
CA LEU A 156 -12.27 2.81 -8.46
C LEU A 156 -13.44 3.80 -8.58
N LEU A 157 -13.65 4.37 -9.77
CA LEU A 157 -14.79 5.24 -10.04
C LEU A 157 -16.13 4.51 -9.92
N ALA A 158 -16.22 3.28 -10.43
CA ALA A 158 -17.42 2.44 -10.32
C ALA A 158 -17.73 2.10 -8.85
N GLU A 159 -16.72 1.81 -8.04
CA GLU A 159 -16.85 1.55 -6.60
C GLU A 159 -17.04 2.81 -5.75
N ARG A 160 -17.04 4.00 -6.37
CA ARG A 160 -17.12 5.31 -5.69
C ARG A 160 -16.02 5.51 -4.65
N ILE A 161 -14.84 4.98 -4.94
CA ILE A 161 -13.62 5.13 -4.13
C ILE A 161 -12.75 6.20 -4.77
N ASP A 162 -12.49 7.28 -4.05
CA ASP A 162 -11.59 8.32 -4.52
C ASP A 162 -10.13 7.88 -4.44
N PHE A 163 -9.26 8.51 -5.20
CA PHE A 163 -7.86 8.13 -5.28
C PHE A 163 -6.94 9.33 -5.52
N ARG A 164 -5.67 9.15 -5.16
CA ARG A 164 -4.56 10.05 -5.45
C ARG A 164 -3.44 9.21 -6.02
N ILE A 165 -3.40 9.08 -7.35
CA ILE A 165 -2.42 8.24 -8.03
C ILE A 165 -1.57 9.10 -8.95
N ARG A 166 -0.24 8.95 -8.84
CA ARG A 166 0.73 9.67 -9.65
C ARG A 166 0.64 9.23 -11.11
N LEU A 167 0.73 10.19 -12.03
CA LEU A 167 0.81 9.94 -13.47
C LEU A 167 2.24 10.12 -13.98
N LYS A 168 2.57 9.44 -15.07
CA LYS A 168 3.79 9.71 -15.85
C LYS A 168 3.61 11.01 -16.64
N ALA A 169 4.67 11.79 -16.77
CA ALA A 169 4.65 13.01 -17.57
C ALA A 169 4.38 12.76 -19.09
N SER A 170 4.58 11.51 -19.53
CA SER A 170 4.27 11.05 -20.88
C SER A 170 2.81 10.65 -21.08
N CYS A 171 2.00 10.53 -20.03
CA CYS A 171 0.58 10.25 -20.19
C CYS A 171 -0.10 11.37 -20.98
N LEU A 172 -1.08 11.00 -21.80
CA LEU A 172 -1.87 11.96 -22.57
C LEU A 172 -3.00 12.52 -21.71
N ALA A 173 -3.20 13.82 -21.83
CA ALA A 173 -4.33 14.55 -21.30
C ALA A 173 -4.97 15.32 -22.45
N ASP A 174 -6.23 15.03 -22.76
CA ASP A 174 -6.94 15.55 -23.94
C ASP A 174 -6.08 15.40 -25.22
N GLY A 175 -5.52 14.21 -25.44
CA GLY A 175 -4.72 13.87 -26.62
C GLY A 175 -3.28 14.42 -26.64
N ARG A 176 -2.84 15.19 -25.65
CA ARG A 176 -1.47 15.76 -25.58
C ARG A 176 -0.74 15.30 -24.33
N SER A 177 0.57 15.00 -24.42
CA SER A 177 1.34 14.64 -23.23
C SER A 177 1.35 15.75 -22.20
N PHE A 178 1.32 15.41 -20.92
CA PHE A 178 1.42 16.38 -19.84
C PHE A 178 2.67 17.25 -19.95
N LYS A 179 3.80 16.67 -20.39
CA LYS A 179 5.05 17.39 -20.59
C LYS A 179 4.90 18.49 -21.66
N THR A 180 4.18 18.24 -22.74
CA THR A 180 3.95 19.21 -23.81
C THR A 180 2.92 20.25 -23.42
N ARG A 181 1.79 19.81 -22.86
CA ARG A 181 0.67 20.67 -22.46
C ARG A 181 1.09 21.68 -21.38
N TRP A 182 2.01 21.29 -20.51
CA TRP A 182 2.41 22.07 -19.34
C TRP A 182 3.85 22.56 -19.38
N ARG A 183 4.45 22.61 -20.58
CA ARG A 183 5.80 23.23 -20.74
C ARG A 183 5.84 24.66 -20.16
N ASN A 184 4.76 25.41 -20.31
CA ASN A 184 4.63 26.82 -19.86
C ASN A 184 3.95 26.96 -18.50
N LEU A 185 3.91 25.93 -17.69
CA LEU A 185 3.15 25.85 -16.44
C LEU A 185 3.78 26.62 -15.27
N SER A 186 4.77 27.49 -15.47
CA SER A 186 5.20 28.42 -14.42
C SER A 186 4.03 29.26 -13.85
N GLU A 187 3.00 29.53 -14.67
CA GLU A 187 1.84 30.35 -14.28
C GLU A 187 0.59 29.55 -13.86
N ARG A 188 0.50 28.27 -14.25
CA ARG A 188 -0.68 27.42 -14.00
C ARG A 188 -0.49 26.33 -12.94
N VAL A 189 0.58 26.36 -12.20
CA VAL A 189 0.85 25.50 -11.04
C VAL A 189 -0.26 25.58 -9.97
N LYS A 190 -1.16 26.51 -10.09
CA LYS A 190 -2.36 26.68 -9.24
C LYS A 190 -3.57 25.85 -9.68
N LEU A 191 -3.42 24.91 -10.64
CA LEU A 191 -4.47 23.94 -10.95
C LEU A 191 -4.55 22.87 -9.86
N ARG A 192 -4.93 23.29 -8.69
CA ARG A 192 -5.08 22.47 -7.49
C ARG A 192 -6.31 21.56 -7.59
N GLY A 193 -6.24 20.53 -8.47
CA GLY A 193 -7.28 19.51 -8.55
C GLY A 193 -8.67 20.00 -8.97
N LYS A 194 -8.75 21.12 -9.68
CA LYS A 194 -10.02 21.74 -10.09
C LYS A 194 -10.35 21.56 -11.57
N VAL A 195 -9.41 21.06 -12.37
CA VAL A 195 -9.60 20.91 -13.80
C VAL A 195 -9.79 19.46 -14.15
N LYS A 196 -10.94 19.15 -14.77
CA LYS A 196 -11.17 17.85 -15.40
C LYS A 196 -10.43 17.81 -16.72
N VAL A 197 -9.74 16.71 -16.94
CA VAL A 197 -9.07 16.39 -18.21
C VAL A 197 -9.31 14.93 -18.53
N GLU A 198 -9.36 14.61 -19.83
CA GLU A 198 -9.45 13.23 -20.26
C GLU A 198 -8.07 12.56 -20.15
N VAL A 199 -7.98 11.52 -19.32
CA VAL A 199 -6.80 10.66 -19.18
C VAL A 199 -7.23 9.22 -19.30
N PHE A 200 -6.60 8.47 -20.20
CA PHE A 200 -6.98 7.08 -20.51
C PHE A 200 -8.46 6.92 -20.96
N GLY A 201 -9.07 7.95 -21.57
CA GLY A 201 -10.49 7.95 -21.94
C GLY A 201 -11.44 8.11 -20.74
N LEU A 202 -10.96 8.65 -19.62
CA LEU A 202 -11.73 8.93 -18.42
C LEU A 202 -11.59 10.40 -18.02
N ASN A 203 -12.69 11.02 -17.62
CA ASN A 203 -12.69 12.38 -17.11
C ASN A 203 -12.23 12.41 -15.65
N LEU A 204 -10.98 12.82 -15.41
CA LEU A 204 -10.35 12.84 -14.10
C LEU A 204 -9.97 14.26 -13.70
N TYR A 205 -9.92 14.51 -12.40
CA TYR A 205 -9.28 15.71 -11.87
C TYR A 205 -7.76 15.50 -11.80
N VAL A 206 -7.00 16.48 -12.27
CA VAL A 206 -5.53 16.38 -12.27
C VAL A 206 -4.93 17.61 -11.60
N SER A 207 -4.00 17.36 -10.68
CA SER A 207 -3.18 18.37 -10.05
C SER A 207 -1.73 18.17 -10.46
N CYS A 208 -1.01 19.27 -10.67
CA CYS A 208 0.39 19.21 -11.09
C CYS A 208 1.22 20.28 -10.41
N VAL A 209 2.45 19.94 -10.08
CA VAL A 209 3.49 20.88 -9.67
C VAL A 209 4.80 20.58 -10.38
N LYS A 210 5.49 21.63 -10.80
CA LYS A 210 6.83 21.58 -11.35
C LYS A 210 7.83 21.61 -10.21
N LEU A 211 8.67 20.59 -10.13
CA LEU A 211 9.72 20.44 -9.13
C LEU A 211 11.09 20.66 -9.79
N LYS A 212 11.94 21.46 -9.18
CA LYS A 212 13.37 21.54 -9.54
C LYS A 212 14.15 20.63 -8.59
N LYS A 213 14.78 19.59 -9.10
CA LYS A 213 15.61 18.66 -8.32
C LYS A 213 16.94 18.46 -9.02
N ALA A 214 18.05 18.81 -8.34
CA ALA A 214 19.40 18.66 -8.87
C ALA A 214 19.56 19.19 -10.32
N GLY A 215 19.09 20.41 -10.61
CA GLY A 215 19.18 21.04 -11.94
C GLY A 215 18.20 20.49 -12.99
N ARG A 216 17.43 19.43 -12.68
CA ARG A 216 16.44 18.84 -13.59
C ARG A 216 15.02 19.27 -13.20
N THR A 217 14.20 19.44 -14.22
CA THR A 217 12.77 19.71 -14.02
C THR A 217 12.00 18.38 -13.99
N GLU A 218 11.32 18.11 -12.88
CA GLU A 218 10.36 17.03 -12.75
C GLU A 218 8.95 17.58 -12.57
N TYR A 219 7.96 16.79 -12.99
CA TYR A 219 6.55 17.09 -12.77
C TYR A 219 5.97 16.05 -11.82
N LEU A 220 5.41 16.52 -10.71
CA LEU A 220 4.53 15.70 -9.88
C LEU A 220 3.10 15.92 -10.38
N ILE A 221 2.53 14.89 -10.99
CA ILE A 221 1.20 14.91 -11.58
C ILE A 221 0.37 13.88 -10.83
N VAL A 222 -0.74 14.29 -10.25
CA VAL A 222 -1.62 13.43 -9.45
C VAL A 222 -3.02 13.47 -10.04
N ALA A 223 -3.54 12.28 -10.37
CA ALA A 223 -4.93 12.09 -10.78
C ALA A 223 -5.81 11.78 -9.56
N SER A 224 -7.04 12.27 -9.60
CA SER A 224 -8.09 12.02 -8.61
C SER A 224 -9.43 11.76 -9.29
N GLY A 225 -10.28 10.93 -8.67
CA GLY A 225 -11.66 10.71 -9.11
C GLY A 225 -12.55 11.89 -8.79
N GLU A 226 -12.33 12.51 -7.65
CA GLU A 226 -13.09 13.67 -7.17
C GLU A 226 -12.24 14.94 -7.11
N GLN A 227 -12.93 16.08 -7.11
CA GLN A 227 -12.29 17.37 -6.92
C GLN A 227 -11.69 17.49 -5.52
N SER A 228 -10.41 17.81 -5.43
CA SER A 228 -9.71 18.05 -4.17
C SER A 228 -9.28 19.49 -4.02
N LYS A 229 -9.25 19.98 -2.77
CA LYS A 229 -8.70 21.29 -2.44
C LYS A 229 -7.17 21.31 -2.61
N ASP A 230 -6.49 20.21 -2.27
CA ASP A 230 -5.03 20.06 -2.39
C ASP A 230 -4.60 18.59 -2.56
N ALA A 231 -4.89 18.03 -3.73
CA ALA A 231 -4.53 16.65 -4.06
C ALA A 231 -3.01 16.39 -3.96
N LEU A 232 -2.17 17.41 -4.18
CA LEU A 232 -0.71 17.28 -4.07
C LEU A 232 -0.26 17.12 -2.61
N ALA A 233 -0.86 17.88 -1.68
CA ALA A 233 -0.58 17.71 -0.26
C ALA A 233 -1.15 16.39 0.27
N GLU A 234 -2.37 16.02 -0.15
CA GLU A 234 -2.98 14.74 0.20
C GLU A 234 -2.13 13.56 -0.29
N TYR A 235 -1.55 13.65 -1.48
CA TYR A 235 -0.69 12.60 -2.05
C TYR A 235 0.53 12.27 -1.18
N LYS A 236 0.99 13.20 -0.32
CA LYS A 236 2.09 12.93 0.61
C LYS A 236 1.80 11.78 1.59
N VAL A 237 0.53 11.44 1.79
CA VAL A 237 0.13 10.28 2.59
C VAL A 237 0.75 8.98 2.06
N ARG A 238 1.00 8.87 0.74
CA ARG A 238 1.68 7.72 0.14
C ARG A 238 3.03 7.41 0.81
N TRP A 239 3.76 8.43 1.25
CA TRP A 239 5.06 8.20 1.87
C TRP A 239 5.02 7.43 3.19
N ALA A 240 3.86 7.23 3.79
CA ALA A 240 3.71 6.35 4.94
C ALA A 240 4.15 4.90 4.63
N ILE A 241 4.11 4.46 3.35
CA ILE A 241 4.55 3.11 2.97
C ILE A 241 6.08 2.98 2.99
N GLU A 242 6.81 4.07 2.76
CA GLU A 242 8.29 4.05 2.80
C GLU A 242 8.80 3.75 4.20
N THR A 243 8.06 4.16 5.25
CA THR A 243 8.40 3.81 6.64
C THR A 243 8.21 2.32 6.92
N LEU A 244 7.29 1.66 6.25
CA LEU A 244 7.10 0.21 6.34
C LEU A 244 8.31 -0.52 5.75
N TRP A 245 8.73 -0.14 4.53
CA TRP A 245 9.84 -0.80 3.84
C TRP A 245 11.20 -0.51 4.47
N ALA A 246 11.35 0.64 5.10
CA ALA A 246 12.57 0.99 5.86
C ALA A 246 12.71 0.18 7.15
N ALA A 247 11.62 -0.39 7.67
CA ALA A 247 11.59 -1.20 8.89
C ALA A 247 11.62 -2.71 8.61
N ALA A 248 11.47 -3.15 7.36
CA ALA A 248 11.46 -4.55 6.94
C ALA A 248 12.83 -5.02 6.48
#